data_3f1971c5f6c25dea46609a8cef756faf
#
_entry.id   3f1971c5f6c25dea46609a8cef756faf
#
_cell.length_a   1.000
_cell.length_b   1.000
_cell.length_c   1.000
_cell.angle_alpha   90.00
_cell.angle_beta   90.00
_cell.angle_gamma   90.00
#
_symmetry.space_group_name_H-M   'P 1'
#
loop_
_entity.id
_entity.type
_entity.pdbx_description
1 polymer ?
#
loop_
_entity_poly.entity_id
_entity_poly.type
_entity_poly.pdbx_seq_one_letter_code
_entity_poly.pdbx_strand_id
1 'polypeptide(L)'
;MLFGVFAVHSPELCPLNNKNSKKIFLEMHGKMKSTKKKFNIQKILGFYMSVLEHEWIIIMDAKSAHDIEQMCIEVGISTISTVKIVPMNDFRKAVTRLKST
;
A
#
# COMPACT_ATOMS: atom_id res chain seq x y z
N MET A 1 6.72 7.89 9.37
CA MET A 1 5.33 7.73 9.83
C MET A 1 4.76 6.45 9.26
N LEU A 2 4.01 5.71 10.06
CA LEU A 2 3.46 4.40 9.66
C LEU A 2 2.11 4.55 8.98
N PHE A 3 1.94 3.85 7.84
CA PHE A 3 0.68 3.84 7.09
C PHE A 3 0.29 2.44 6.68
N GLY A 4 -1.02 2.17 6.71
CA GLY A 4 -1.61 1.02 6.06
C GLY A 4 -2.25 1.47 4.76
N VAL A 5 -1.92 0.79 3.66
CA VAL A 5 -2.51 1.05 2.35
C VAL A 5 -3.40 -0.13 2.01
N PHE A 6 -4.69 0.14 1.84
CA PHE A 6 -5.71 -0.86 1.56
C PHE A 6 -6.22 -0.63 0.14
N ALA A 7 -5.92 -1.56 -0.74
CA ALA A 7 -6.26 -1.44 -2.16
C ALA A 7 -7.22 -2.57 -2.54
N VAL A 8 -8.46 -2.20 -2.85
CA VAL A 8 -9.52 -3.15 -3.22
C VAL A 8 -9.80 -3.04 -4.70
N HIS A 9 -9.76 -4.16 -5.42
CA HIS A 9 -10.12 -4.22 -6.83
C HIS A 9 -11.37 -5.08 -7.03
N SER A 10 -12.12 -4.80 -8.11
CA SER A 10 -13.31 -5.59 -8.45
C SER A 10 -12.90 -6.98 -8.95
N PRO A 11 -13.80 -7.97 -8.89
CA PRO A 11 -13.52 -9.30 -9.44
C PRO A 11 -13.09 -9.28 -10.90
N GLU A 12 -13.65 -8.39 -11.72
CA GLU A 12 -13.31 -8.27 -13.14
C GLU A 12 -11.88 -7.78 -13.35
N LEU A 13 -11.36 -6.99 -12.44
CA LEU A 13 -10.00 -6.44 -12.50
C LEU A 13 -9.00 -7.28 -11.71
N CYS A 14 -9.41 -8.41 -11.16
CA CYS A 14 -8.51 -9.30 -10.43
C CYS A 14 -7.38 -9.79 -11.33
N PRO A 15 -6.12 -9.69 -10.90
CA PRO A 15 -4.97 -10.17 -11.69
C PRO A 15 -5.06 -11.63 -12.10
N LEU A 16 -5.83 -12.44 -11.36
CA LEU A 16 -6.04 -13.86 -11.72
C LEU A 16 -6.90 -14.02 -12.97
N ASN A 17 -7.76 -13.05 -13.27
CA ASN A 17 -8.73 -13.13 -14.37
C ASN A 17 -8.53 -12.09 -15.46
N ASN A 18 -7.65 -11.12 -15.25
CA ASN A 18 -7.49 -9.98 -16.15
C ASN A 18 -6.02 -9.82 -16.53
N LYS A 19 -5.72 -9.96 -17.83
CA LYS A 19 -4.34 -9.91 -18.34
C LYS A 19 -3.66 -8.58 -18.09
N ASN A 20 -4.38 -7.47 -18.26
CA ASN A 20 -3.82 -6.15 -18.04
C ASN A 20 -3.49 -5.93 -16.56
N SER A 21 -4.41 -6.33 -15.67
CA SER A 21 -4.19 -6.24 -14.22
C SER A 21 -3.04 -7.14 -13.78
N LYS A 22 -2.91 -8.32 -14.38
CA LYS A 22 -1.79 -9.23 -14.12
C LYS A 22 -0.45 -8.58 -14.46
N LYS A 23 -0.37 -7.91 -15.60
CA LYS A 23 0.84 -7.20 -16.01
C LYS A 23 1.20 -6.11 -15.00
N ILE A 24 0.22 -5.29 -14.60
CA ILE A 24 0.40 -4.25 -13.60
C ILE A 24 0.89 -4.85 -12.29
N PHE A 25 0.25 -5.91 -11.83
CA PHE A 25 0.60 -6.58 -10.59
C PHE A 25 2.04 -7.12 -10.59
N LEU A 26 2.45 -7.77 -11.67
CA LEU A 26 3.80 -8.34 -11.77
C LEU A 26 4.90 -7.28 -11.82
N GLU A 27 4.61 -6.11 -12.39
CA GLU A 27 5.57 -5.01 -12.49
C GLU A 27 5.60 -4.12 -11.24
N MET A 28 4.54 -4.15 -10.45
CA MET A 28 4.30 -3.24 -9.34
C MET A 28 5.41 -3.24 -8.30
N HIS A 29 5.83 -4.40 -7.86
CA HIS A 29 6.83 -4.53 -6.80
C HIS A 29 8.16 -3.88 -7.18
N GLY A 30 8.62 -4.13 -8.42
CA GLY A 30 9.84 -3.50 -8.93
C GLY A 30 9.70 -1.99 -9.04
N LYS A 31 8.56 -1.51 -9.51
CA LYS A 31 8.28 -0.07 -9.60
C LYS A 31 8.23 0.58 -8.23
N MET A 32 7.63 -0.08 -7.25
CA MET A 32 7.61 0.43 -5.87
C MET A 32 9.02 0.60 -5.34
N LYS A 33 9.88 -0.40 -5.52
CA LYS A 33 11.28 -0.33 -5.08
C LYS A 33 12.03 0.80 -5.76
N SER A 34 11.86 0.97 -7.07
CA SER A 34 12.60 1.96 -7.84
C SER A 34 12.13 3.40 -7.58
N THR A 35 10.90 3.59 -7.10
CA THR A 35 10.32 4.92 -6.87
C THR A 35 10.28 5.34 -5.40
N LYS A 36 10.75 4.50 -4.49
CA LYS A 36 10.69 4.78 -3.04
C LYS A 36 11.27 6.15 -2.68
N LYS A 37 12.46 6.45 -3.15
CA LYS A 37 13.12 7.74 -2.84
C LYS A 37 12.35 8.92 -3.41
N LYS A 38 11.86 8.78 -4.63
CA LYS A 38 11.08 9.82 -5.31
C LYS A 38 9.85 10.23 -4.51
N PHE A 39 9.21 9.27 -3.86
CA PHE A 39 7.98 9.50 -3.11
C PHE A 39 8.17 9.53 -1.59
N ASN A 40 9.41 9.67 -1.11
CA ASN A 40 9.71 9.76 0.33
C ASN A 40 9.18 8.56 1.13
N ILE A 41 9.25 7.38 0.53
CA ILE A 41 8.91 6.13 1.21
C ILE A 41 10.19 5.58 1.82
N GLN A 42 10.28 5.55 3.14
CA GLN A 42 11.48 5.06 3.83
C GLN A 42 11.58 3.55 3.74
N LYS A 43 10.46 2.85 3.97
CA LYS A 43 10.46 1.39 4.04
C LYS A 43 9.09 0.81 3.73
N ILE A 44 9.08 -0.31 3.02
CA ILE A 44 7.89 -1.13 2.84
C ILE A 44 8.03 -2.30 3.82
N LEU A 45 7.21 -2.30 4.86
CA LEU A 45 7.30 -3.26 5.97
C LEU A 45 6.61 -4.58 5.66
N GLY A 46 5.63 -4.56 4.78
CA GLY A 46 4.93 -5.78 4.38
C GLY A 46 4.00 -5.50 3.22
N PHE A 47 3.75 -6.53 2.42
CA PHE A 47 2.80 -6.48 1.33
C PHE A 47 2.03 -7.80 1.37
N TYR A 48 0.78 -7.73 1.78
CA TYR A 48 -0.09 -8.88 1.93
C TYR A 48 -1.29 -8.76 1.02
N MET A 49 -1.92 -9.89 0.70
CA MET A 49 -3.12 -9.87 -0.11
C MET A 49 -4.13 -10.89 0.40
N SER A 50 -5.41 -10.54 0.24
CA SER A 50 -6.51 -11.46 0.40
C SER A 50 -7.10 -11.72 -0.97
N VAL A 51 -6.96 -12.94 -1.48
CA VAL A 51 -7.54 -13.33 -2.77
C VAL A 51 -9.08 -13.31 -2.65
N LEU A 52 -9.59 -13.78 -1.54
CA LEU A 52 -11.04 -13.86 -1.31
C LEU A 52 -11.69 -12.48 -1.30
N GLU A 53 -11.06 -11.49 -0.68
CA GLU A 53 -11.61 -10.14 -0.56
C GLU A 53 -11.17 -9.22 -1.70
N HIS A 54 -10.35 -9.71 -2.62
CA HIS A 54 -9.77 -8.90 -3.71
C HIS A 54 -9.09 -7.64 -3.16
N GLU A 55 -8.30 -7.81 -2.11
CA GLU A 55 -7.69 -6.69 -1.39
C GLU A 55 -6.19 -6.90 -1.20
N TRP A 56 -5.42 -5.83 -1.40
CA TRP A 56 -4.01 -5.78 -1.04
C TRP A 56 -3.85 -4.90 0.19
N ILE A 57 -2.97 -5.32 1.10
CA ILE A 57 -2.66 -4.58 2.31
C ILE A 57 -1.17 -4.35 2.35
N ILE A 58 -0.76 -3.10 2.27
CA ILE A 58 0.65 -2.73 2.25
C ILE A 58 0.93 -1.88 3.48
N ILE A 59 1.91 -2.29 4.26
CA ILE A 59 2.34 -1.55 5.46
C ILE A 59 3.64 -0.85 5.10
N MET A 60 3.69 0.47 5.29
CA MET A 60 4.89 1.22 4.93
C MET A 60 5.17 2.39 5.86
N ASP A 61 6.44 2.76 5.92
CA ASP A 61 6.91 3.95 6.60
C ASP A 61 7.18 5.01 5.54
N ALA A 62 6.49 6.13 5.63
CA ALA A 62 6.57 7.19 4.63
C ALA A 62 6.45 8.56 5.28
N LYS A 63 6.81 9.60 4.54
CA LYS A 63 6.74 10.97 5.02
C LYS A 63 5.30 11.46 5.15
N SER A 64 4.45 11.14 4.16
CA SER A 64 3.06 11.61 4.14
C SER A 64 2.14 10.68 3.36
N ALA A 65 0.84 10.77 3.65
CA ALA A 65 -0.18 10.05 2.89
C ALA A 65 -0.22 10.49 1.42
N HIS A 66 0.02 11.78 1.16
CA HIS A 66 0.04 12.33 -0.20
C HIS A 66 1.15 11.67 -1.05
N ASP A 67 2.32 11.48 -0.47
CA ASP A 67 3.43 10.79 -1.15
C ASP A 67 3.05 9.37 -1.53
N ILE A 68 2.37 8.67 -0.64
CA ILE A 68 1.88 7.30 -0.89
C ILE A 68 0.84 7.31 -2.01
N GLU A 69 -0.07 8.27 -1.99
CA GLU A 69 -1.09 8.43 -3.04
C GLU A 69 -0.44 8.59 -4.41
N GLN A 70 0.57 9.45 -4.50
CA GLN A 70 1.29 9.68 -5.76
C GLN A 70 2.02 8.41 -6.23
N MET A 71 2.62 7.68 -5.33
CA MET A 71 3.25 6.40 -5.66
C MET A 71 2.22 5.39 -6.18
N CYS A 72 1.06 5.27 -5.52
CA CYS A 72 0.01 4.35 -5.95
C CYS A 72 -0.49 4.65 -7.37
N ILE A 73 -0.55 5.94 -7.73
CA ILE A 73 -0.91 6.35 -9.08
C ILE A 73 0.18 5.93 -10.06
N GLU A 74 1.43 6.24 -9.78
CA GLU A 74 2.53 5.97 -10.71
C GLU A 74 2.80 4.48 -10.92
N VAL A 75 2.73 3.67 -9.88
CA VAL A 75 3.01 2.22 -10.00
C VAL A 75 1.82 1.41 -10.51
N GLY A 76 0.65 2.02 -10.65
CA GLY A 76 -0.52 1.38 -11.24
C GLY A 76 -1.53 0.80 -10.28
N ILE A 77 -1.29 0.87 -8.97
CA ILE A 77 -2.25 0.37 -7.97
C ILE A 77 -3.60 1.05 -8.13
N SER A 78 -3.60 2.39 -8.25
CA SER A 78 -4.83 3.18 -8.37
C SER A 78 -5.52 3.01 -9.72
N THR A 79 -4.85 2.44 -10.71
CA THR A 79 -5.45 2.17 -12.02
C THR A 79 -6.50 1.07 -11.93
N ILE A 80 -6.28 0.07 -11.07
CA ILE A 80 -7.16 -1.10 -10.96
C ILE A 80 -7.82 -1.24 -9.60
N SER A 81 -7.48 -0.38 -8.63
CA SER A 81 -7.98 -0.52 -7.26
C SER A 81 -8.49 0.80 -6.70
N THR A 82 -9.45 0.69 -5.79
CA THR A 82 -9.82 1.80 -4.90
C THR A 82 -8.85 1.74 -3.72
N VAL A 83 -8.16 2.85 -3.45
CA VAL A 83 -7.09 2.89 -2.44
C VAL A 83 -7.52 3.71 -1.23
N LYS A 84 -7.27 3.15 -0.05
CA LYS A 84 -7.48 3.82 1.23
C LYS A 84 -6.14 3.84 1.97
N ILE A 85 -5.70 5.03 2.38
CA ILE A 85 -4.43 5.22 3.07
C ILE A 85 -4.74 5.65 4.50
N VAL A 86 -4.28 4.86 5.47
CA VAL A 86 -4.63 5.02 6.88
C VAL A 86 -3.36 5.26 7.69
N PRO A 87 -3.24 6.45 8.34
CA PRO A 87 -2.16 6.66 9.31
C PRO A 87 -2.33 5.69 10.47
N MET A 88 -1.24 5.08 10.92
CA MET A 88 -1.29 4.08 11.98
C MET A 88 -0.28 4.40 13.06
N ASN A 89 -0.57 3.94 14.27
CA ASN A 89 0.33 3.99 15.40
C ASN A 89 0.64 2.56 15.85
N ASP A 90 1.88 2.34 16.30
CA ASP A 90 2.22 1.08 16.93
C ASP A 90 1.52 1.00 18.29
N PHE A 91 0.75 -0.07 18.51
CA PHE A 91 -0.01 -0.26 19.74
C PHE A 91 0.88 -0.20 20.99
N ARG A 92 2.07 -0.79 20.93
CA ARG A 92 2.99 -0.82 22.07
C ARG A 92 3.49 0.58 22.42
N LYS A 93 3.73 1.43 21.43
CA LYS A 93 4.12 2.82 21.65
C LYS A 93 2.98 3.62 22.28
N ALA A 94 1.75 3.37 21.83
CA ALA A 94 0.57 4.01 22.41
C ALA A 94 0.38 3.61 23.86
N VAL A 95 0.54 2.34 24.18
CA VAL A 95 0.46 1.84 25.59
C VAL A 95 1.52 2.51 26.45
N THR A 96 2.76 2.58 25.98
CA THR A 96 3.86 3.23 26.72
C THR A 96 3.54 4.69 27.01
N ARG A 97 3.04 5.41 26.01
CA ARG A 97 2.66 6.82 26.17
C ARG A 97 1.57 7.00 27.23
N LEU A 98 0.54 6.16 27.18
CA LEU A 98 -0.56 6.23 28.14
C LEU A 98 -0.11 5.90 29.56
N LYS A 99 0.82 4.98 29.74
CA LYS A 99 1.37 4.65 31.06
C LYS A 99 2.20 5.78 31.65
N SER A 100 2.83 6.62 30.83
CA SER A 100 3.66 7.72 31.28
C SER A 100 2.87 8.99 31.61
N THR A 101 1.60 9.03 31.29
CA THR A 101 0.69 10.11 31.70
C THR A 101 -0.08 9.73 32.95
#